data_d6699da9fd286ba779b4628625feeebc
#
_entry.id   d6699da9fd286ba779b4628625feeebc
#
_cell.length_a   1.000
_cell.length_b   1.000
_cell.length_c   1.000
_cell.angle_alpha   90.00
_cell.angle_beta   90.00
_cell.angle_gamma   90.00
#
_symmetry.space_group_name_H-M   'P 1'
#
loop_
_entity.id
_entity.type
_entity.pdbx_description
1 polymer ?
#
loop_
_entity_poly.entity_id
_entity_poly.type
_entity_poly.pdbx_seq_one_letter_code
_entity_poly.pdbx_strand_id
1 'polypeptide(L)'
;MGVKLGEEVGYTIRFEDLTNTNTTTIKFLTDGVLLREMMDDPLLTKYSVIMVDEAHERSISTDILLGLLKKIQRRRPELRLIISSATIEAKSMSAFFQASKRRRGLEGEELGPRMEPAILSVEGRGFNVQIHFAEEPVSDYVQAVVSTVLSIHNQEPMGDILVFLTGQDDIDTAVKLLNEEAQSNGKKSSGLIVLPLYSGLSRAEQELIFTPTPRGKRKVVISTNIAETSLTLEGIVYVVDSGFSKQRFYNPISDIENLVVAPLSKASARQRAGRAGRVRPGKCYRLYTEEYFVNEMSAEGIPEMQRSNLVSCVIQLKALGIDNILGFDWPASPSPEAMIRALEVLYSLGVLDDDAKLTTPAGFQVAEIPLEPMISKMILSSNELGCSEEILTIAATLSIQSIWVSGRGVQKELDEAKLRFAAAEGDHVTFLNVYKGFLQSGKSSQWCHKNHVNYQAMKKVIEIRGQLRRIAQRLGIVLKSCEGDMKAVRKAVTAGFFANACRLEAFSHSGMYKTVRGSQEVYIHPSSVLFRVNPKWVIFHSLVSTDRQYMRNVISIDPSWLREAAPHFYQHQPHNAIGH
;
A
#
# COMPACT_ATOMS: atom_id res chain seq x y z
N MET A 1 -13.85 25.02 11.36
CA MET A 1 -13.17 25.49 12.58
C MET A 1 -12.66 26.94 12.46
N GLY A 2 -12.63 27.54 11.27
CA GLY A 2 -12.18 28.92 11.06
C GLY A 2 -10.68 29.16 11.31
N VAL A 3 -9.87 28.11 11.23
CA VAL A 3 -8.43 28.14 11.44
C VAL A 3 -7.68 27.89 10.13
N LYS A 4 -6.42 28.33 10.07
CA LYS A 4 -5.56 28.12 8.90
C LYS A 4 -4.84 26.79 9.00
N LEU A 5 -4.89 25.99 7.92
CA LEU A 5 -4.15 24.72 7.84
C LEU A 5 -2.64 25.00 7.87
N GLY A 6 -1.92 24.26 8.72
CA GLY A 6 -0.50 24.45 8.97
C GLY A 6 -0.19 25.33 10.18
N GLU A 7 -1.18 25.97 10.75
CA GLU A 7 -1.09 26.74 12.00
C GLU A 7 -1.67 25.94 13.16
N GLU A 8 -2.87 26.27 13.66
CA GLU A 8 -3.49 25.58 14.79
C GLU A 8 -3.88 24.13 14.48
N VAL A 9 -4.18 23.82 13.22
CA VAL A 9 -4.45 22.48 12.70
C VAL A 9 -3.46 22.17 11.60
N GLY A 10 -2.82 21.03 11.67
CA GLY A 10 -1.84 20.59 10.68
C GLY A 10 -1.88 19.08 10.48
N TYR A 11 -1.08 18.61 9.52
CA TYR A 11 -0.92 17.18 9.26
C TYR A 11 0.52 16.83 8.92
N THR A 12 0.86 15.57 9.16
CA THR A 12 2.14 14.98 8.77
C THR A 12 1.91 13.63 8.14
N ILE A 13 2.38 13.45 6.93
CA ILE A 13 2.47 12.18 6.24
C ILE A 13 3.91 11.89 5.85
N ARG A 14 4.19 10.72 5.31
CA ARG A 14 5.55 10.40 4.87
C ARG A 14 6.03 11.40 3.81
N PHE A 15 7.17 12.05 4.07
CA PHE A 15 7.79 13.09 3.23
C PHE A 15 7.03 14.42 3.10
N GLU A 16 6.01 14.64 3.91
CA GLU A 16 5.28 15.92 3.89
C GLU A 16 4.85 16.28 5.31
N ASP A 17 5.22 17.48 5.76
CA ASP A 17 4.88 18.01 7.08
C ASP A 17 4.32 19.43 6.93
N LEU A 18 3.05 19.59 7.27
CA LEU A 18 2.36 20.88 7.28
C LEU A 18 1.87 21.17 8.70
N THR A 19 2.82 21.38 9.61
CA THR A 19 2.59 21.73 11.00
C THR A 19 3.51 22.87 11.44
N ASN A 20 3.12 23.56 12.49
CA ASN A 20 3.95 24.55 13.18
C ASN A 20 4.15 24.11 14.62
N THR A 21 5.39 23.83 15.01
CA THR A 21 5.72 23.32 16.35
C THR A 21 5.24 24.19 17.50
N ASN A 22 5.06 25.48 17.28
CA ASN A 22 4.66 26.44 18.31
C ASN A 22 3.14 26.66 18.38
N THR A 23 2.41 26.44 17.30
CA THR A 23 0.99 26.80 17.19
C THR A 23 0.05 25.63 16.93
N THR A 24 0.53 24.54 16.34
CA THR A 24 -0.33 23.39 16.01
C THR A 24 -0.80 22.68 17.28
N THR A 25 -2.11 22.69 17.48
CA THR A 25 -2.78 22.06 18.62
C THR A 25 -3.43 20.73 18.24
N ILE A 26 -3.95 20.65 17.01
CA ILE A 26 -4.52 19.42 16.45
C ILE A 26 -3.67 18.99 15.27
N LYS A 27 -3.09 17.80 15.39
CA LYS A 27 -2.23 17.22 14.37
C LYS A 27 -2.82 15.93 13.84
N PHE A 28 -3.08 15.91 12.55
CA PHE A 28 -3.44 14.69 11.81
C PHE A 28 -2.17 14.04 11.29
N LEU A 29 -2.05 12.74 11.46
CA LEU A 29 -0.89 12.00 10.95
C LEU A 29 -1.27 10.57 10.63
N THR A 30 -0.49 9.95 9.76
CA THR A 30 -0.63 8.52 9.48
C THR A 30 -0.09 7.70 10.64
N ASP A 31 -0.61 6.49 10.83
CA ASP A 31 -0.17 5.57 11.89
C ASP A 31 1.35 5.31 11.80
N GLY A 32 1.88 5.14 10.60
CA GLY A 32 3.31 4.95 10.38
C GLY A 32 4.17 6.14 10.80
N VAL A 33 3.69 7.36 10.63
CA VAL A 33 4.39 8.57 11.10
C VAL A 33 4.41 8.63 12.62
N LEU A 34 3.30 8.32 13.28
CA LEU A 34 3.26 8.27 14.73
C LEU A 34 4.21 7.21 15.31
N LEU A 35 4.28 6.04 14.67
CA LEU A 35 5.25 5.01 15.04
C LEU A 35 6.71 5.52 14.93
N ARG A 36 7.01 6.33 13.92
CA ARG A 36 8.33 6.95 13.79
C ARG A 36 8.62 7.99 14.87
N GLU A 37 7.62 8.79 15.23
CA GLU A 37 7.78 9.72 16.36
C GLU A 37 8.10 9.01 17.67
N MET A 38 7.63 7.80 17.87
CA MET A 38 7.96 6.97 19.04
C MET A 38 9.44 6.57 19.11
N MET A 39 10.17 6.58 18.00
CA MET A 39 11.61 6.30 18.02
C MET A 39 12.40 7.37 18.77
N ASP A 40 11.98 8.63 18.65
CA ASP A 40 12.60 9.76 19.34
C ASP A 40 11.92 10.07 20.69
N ASP A 41 10.63 9.82 20.77
CA ASP A 41 9.79 10.07 21.96
C ASP A 41 8.92 8.83 22.26
N PRO A 42 9.47 7.81 22.92
CA PRO A 42 8.79 6.51 23.12
C PRO A 42 7.48 6.60 23.89
N LEU A 43 7.30 7.60 24.72
CA LEU A 43 6.09 7.79 25.51
C LEU A 43 5.14 8.83 24.91
N LEU A 44 5.44 9.36 23.72
CA LEU A 44 4.64 10.38 23.04
C LEU A 44 4.26 11.56 23.96
N THR A 45 5.25 12.09 24.65
CA THR A 45 5.10 13.12 25.70
C THR A 45 4.50 14.44 25.19
N LYS A 46 4.58 14.69 23.88
CA LYS A 46 4.01 15.89 23.23
C LYS A 46 2.48 15.89 23.16
N TYR A 47 1.87 14.72 23.30
CA TYR A 47 0.43 14.56 23.14
C TYR A 47 -0.26 14.30 24.49
N SER A 48 -1.34 15.01 24.75
CA SER A 48 -2.23 14.76 25.88
C SER A 48 -3.43 13.87 25.51
N VAL A 49 -3.81 13.90 24.24
CA VAL A 49 -4.89 13.09 23.66
C VAL A 49 -4.40 12.48 22.35
N ILE A 50 -4.61 11.18 22.19
CA ILE A 50 -4.36 10.46 20.93
C ILE A 50 -5.64 9.77 20.53
N MET A 51 -6.08 10.03 19.30
CA MET A 51 -7.23 9.37 18.69
C MET A 51 -6.76 8.52 17.52
N VAL A 52 -7.02 7.20 17.61
CA VAL A 52 -6.81 6.27 16.51
C VAL A 52 -8.14 6.10 15.78
N ASP A 53 -8.21 6.67 14.59
CA ASP A 53 -9.42 6.61 13.77
C ASP A 53 -9.38 5.43 12.80
N GLU A 54 -10.55 4.99 12.35
CA GLU A 54 -10.69 3.88 11.39
C GLU A 54 -9.95 2.59 11.83
N ALA A 55 -9.94 2.29 13.13
CA ALA A 55 -9.23 1.14 13.68
C ALA A 55 -9.70 -0.22 13.13
N HIS A 56 -10.91 -0.27 12.59
CA HIS A 56 -11.48 -1.47 11.94
C HIS A 56 -10.79 -1.86 10.64
N GLU A 57 -10.03 -0.97 10.00
CA GLU A 57 -9.24 -1.28 8.80
C GLU A 57 -8.13 -2.30 9.09
N ARG A 58 -7.70 -2.41 10.35
CA ARG A 58 -6.75 -3.42 10.83
C ARG A 58 -5.49 -3.48 9.97
N SER A 59 -4.92 -2.31 9.62
CA SER A 59 -3.60 -2.24 8.99
C SER A 59 -2.50 -2.70 9.96
N ILE A 60 -1.36 -3.13 9.43
CA ILE A 60 -0.20 -3.52 10.26
C ILE A 60 0.21 -2.38 11.19
N SER A 61 0.32 -1.17 10.67
CA SER A 61 0.70 0.01 11.46
C SER A 61 -0.30 0.31 12.56
N THR A 62 -1.59 0.18 12.29
CA THR A 62 -2.65 0.36 13.31
C THR A 62 -2.54 -0.69 14.41
N ASP A 63 -2.37 -1.95 14.08
CA ASP A 63 -2.26 -3.03 15.07
C ASP A 63 -1.01 -2.88 15.95
N ILE A 64 0.13 -2.50 15.38
CA ILE A 64 1.34 -2.17 16.15
C ILE A 64 1.08 -0.99 17.07
N LEU A 65 0.48 0.06 16.54
CA LEU A 65 0.17 1.29 17.28
C LEU A 65 -0.74 1.01 18.48
N LEU A 66 -1.79 0.22 18.29
CA LEU A 66 -2.70 -0.17 19.38
C LEU A 66 -1.97 -0.93 20.49
N GLY A 67 -1.11 -1.87 20.14
CA GLY A 67 -0.31 -2.60 21.12
C GLY A 67 0.66 -1.71 21.89
N LEU A 68 1.31 -0.77 21.21
CA LEU A 68 2.22 0.20 21.83
C LEU A 68 1.49 1.22 22.70
N LEU A 69 0.35 1.74 22.26
CA LEU A 69 -0.47 2.69 23.02
C LEU A 69 -1.00 2.06 24.31
N LYS A 70 -1.41 0.80 24.25
CA LYS A 70 -1.77 0.04 25.44
C LYS A 70 -0.63 -0.03 26.46
N LYS A 71 0.60 -0.22 25.98
CA LYS A 71 1.82 -0.25 26.80
C LYS A 71 2.19 1.14 27.35
N ILE A 72 2.09 2.18 26.52
CA ILE A 72 2.35 3.57 26.89
C ILE A 72 1.37 4.05 27.98
N GLN A 73 0.10 3.73 27.85
CA GLN A 73 -0.94 4.16 28.79
C GLN A 73 -0.71 3.64 30.21
N ARG A 74 -0.03 2.50 30.37
CA ARG A 74 0.35 1.99 31.70
C ARG A 74 1.38 2.89 32.40
N ARG A 75 2.25 3.55 31.62
CA ARG A 75 3.29 4.49 32.14
C ARG A 75 2.81 5.93 32.17
N ARG A 76 1.80 6.24 31.37
CA ARG A 76 1.17 7.56 31.27
C ARG A 76 -0.33 7.47 31.49
N PRO A 77 -0.79 7.28 32.75
CA PRO A 77 -2.24 7.15 33.03
C PRO A 77 -3.02 8.42 32.68
N GLU A 78 -2.37 9.58 32.59
CA GLU A 78 -2.97 10.85 32.18
C GLU A 78 -3.28 10.95 30.68
N LEU A 79 -2.65 10.11 29.85
CA LEU A 79 -2.88 10.11 28.42
C LEU A 79 -4.33 9.67 28.10
N ARG A 80 -5.06 10.52 27.39
CA ARG A 80 -6.37 10.22 26.90
C ARG A 80 -6.26 9.49 25.57
N LEU A 81 -6.78 8.26 25.52
CA LEU A 81 -6.75 7.42 24.33
C LEU A 81 -8.15 7.18 23.83
N ILE A 82 -8.41 7.52 22.58
CA ILE A 82 -9.70 7.33 21.90
C ILE A 82 -9.48 6.41 20.70
N ILE A 83 -10.21 5.32 20.65
CA ILE A 83 -10.20 4.40 19.50
C ILE A 83 -11.55 4.52 18.81
N SER A 84 -11.52 4.95 17.55
CA SER A 84 -12.72 5.07 16.72
C SER A 84 -12.77 3.91 15.73
N SER A 85 -13.86 3.18 15.71
CA SER A 85 -14.04 1.98 14.90
C SER A 85 -15.50 1.82 14.48
N ALA A 86 -15.75 1.03 13.44
CA ALA A 86 -17.09 0.58 13.11
C ALA A 86 -17.69 -0.27 14.25
N THR A 87 -19.00 -0.22 14.40
CA THR A 87 -19.74 -0.71 15.57
C THR A 87 -19.48 -2.15 16.01
N ILE A 88 -19.09 -3.04 15.10
CA ILE A 88 -18.92 -4.47 15.40
C ILE A 88 -17.62 -4.74 16.16
N GLU A 89 -16.58 -3.96 15.92
CA GLU A 89 -15.26 -4.17 16.52
C GLU A 89 -15.05 -3.49 17.87
N ALA A 90 -15.98 -2.66 18.32
CA ALA A 90 -15.86 -1.93 19.58
C ALA A 90 -15.69 -2.87 20.79
N LYS A 91 -16.37 -4.01 20.80
CA LYS A 91 -16.27 -5.00 21.89
C LYS A 91 -14.91 -5.70 21.91
N SER A 92 -14.38 -6.08 20.74
CA SER A 92 -13.07 -6.73 20.65
C SER A 92 -11.94 -5.76 21.02
N MET A 93 -12.04 -4.50 20.63
CA MET A 93 -11.11 -3.45 21.02
C MET A 93 -11.15 -3.17 22.52
N SER A 94 -12.35 -3.08 23.10
CA SER A 94 -12.51 -2.94 24.55
C SER A 94 -11.88 -4.12 25.30
N ALA A 95 -12.12 -5.35 24.87
CA ALA A 95 -11.53 -6.55 25.44
C ALA A 95 -10.01 -6.56 25.34
N PHE A 96 -9.45 -6.12 24.21
CA PHE A 96 -8.00 -5.99 24.01
C PHE A 96 -7.37 -5.06 25.05
N PHE A 97 -7.95 -3.90 25.30
CA PHE A 97 -7.43 -2.96 26.29
C PHE A 97 -7.67 -3.40 27.74
N GLN A 98 -8.64 -4.27 28.01
CA GLN A 98 -8.89 -4.86 29.32
C GLN A 98 -7.94 -6.03 29.69
N ALA A 99 -7.58 -6.87 28.73
CA ALA A 99 -6.89 -8.16 28.94
C ALA A 99 -5.52 -8.04 29.62
N SER A 100 -4.90 -6.87 29.63
CA SER A 100 -3.57 -6.67 30.18
C SER A 100 -3.47 -6.68 31.71
N LYS A 101 -4.59 -6.61 32.41
CA LYS A 101 -4.63 -6.57 33.88
C LYS A 101 -4.65 -7.97 34.54
N ARG A 102 -4.86 -9.04 33.77
CA ARG A 102 -5.00 -10.41 34.33
C ARG A 102 -3.70 -11.20 34.48
N ARG A 103 -2.56 -10.77 33.93
CA ARG A 103 -1.34 -11.59 33.87
C ARG A 103 -0.27 -11.32 34.96
N ARG A 104 -0.48 -10.42 35.91
CA ARG A 104 0.43 -10.23 37.06
C ARG A 104 -0.33 -10.10 38.35
N GLY A 105 -0.84 -11.23 38.83
CA GLY A 105 -1.08 -11.42 40.23
C GLY A 105 0.24 -11.79 40.89
N LEU A 106 1.05 -10.82 41.27
CA LEU A 106 2.00 -10.95 42.36
C LEU A 106 1.24 -10.52 43.61
N GLU A 107 1.18 -11.42 44.57
CA GLU A 107 0.52 -11.23 45.85
C GLU A 107 1.02 -9.95 46.52
N GLY A 108 0.12 -9.01 46.80
CA GLY A 108 0.36 -7.95 47.76
C GLY A 108 0.15 -6.48 47.37
N GLU A 109 -0.29 -6.12 46.19
CA GLU A 109 -0.64 -4.72 45.88
C GLU A 109 -2.14 -4.56 45.66
N GLU A 110 -2.78 -3.75 46.50
CA GLU A 110 -4.13 -3.24 46.29
C GLU A 110 -4.18 -2.46 44.98
N LEU A 111 -4.72 -3.09 43.94
CA LEU A 111 -4.98 -2.48 42.67
C LEU A 111 -6.12 -1.44 42.84
N GLY A 112 -5.80 -0.17 42.57
CA GLY A 112 -6.80 0.89 42.46
C GLY A 112 -7.96 0.53 41.52
N PRO A 113 -9.07 1.30 41.54
CA PRO A 113 -10.28 0.95 40.83
C PRO A 113 -9.99 0.65 39.36
N ARG A 114 -10.42 -0.54 38.90
CA ARG A 114 -10.28 -1.00 37.51
C ARG A 114 -11.00 -0.01 36.60
N MET A 115 -10.26 0.80 35.86
CA MET A 115 -10.86 1.63 34.81
C MET A 115 -11.08 0.73 33.58
N GLU A 116 -12.32 0.33 33.36
CA GLU A 116 -12.73 -0.31 32.12
C GLU A 116 -12.83 0.74 31.00
N PRO A 117 -12.48 0.39 29.74
CA PRO A 117 -12.70 1.29 28.62
C PRO A 117 -14.20 1.61 28.48
N ALA A 118 -14.53 2.89 28.36
CA ALA A 118 -15.90 3.30 28.07
C ALA A 118 -16.19 3.10 26.57
N ILE A 119 -17.33 2.54 26.25
CA ILE A 119 -17.80 2.42 24.88
C ILE A 119 -18.90 3.46 24.66
N LEU A 120 -18.65 4.37 23.74
CA LEU A 120 -19.62 5.35 23.28
C LEU A 120 -20.10 4.96 21.89
N SER A 121 -21.39 4.78 21.74
CA SER A 121 -22.02 4.61 20.43
C SER A 121 -22.55 5.96 19.95
N VAL A 122 -21.99 6.43 18.84
CA VAL A 122 -22.49 7.64 18.18
C VAL A 122 -23.39 7.19 17.04
N GLU A 123 -24.68 7.43 17.18
CA GLU A 123 -25.62 7.16 16.10
C GLU A 123 -25.36 8.16 14.97
N GLY A 124 -24.93 7.62 13.83
CA GLY A 124 -24.81 8.40 12.61
C GLY A 124 -26.18 8.85 12.13
N ARG A 125 -26.27 10.05 11.55
CA ARG A 125 -27.46 10.52 10.84
C ARG A 125 -27.59 9.83 9.48
N GLY A 126 -27.59 8.50 9.48
CA GLY A 126 -27.80 7.71 8.28
C GLY A 126 -29.30 7.50 8.03
N PHE A 127 -29.66 7.51 6.77
CA PHE A 127 -31.00 7.11 6.34
C PHE A 127 -31.05 5.60 6.13
N ASN A 128 -32.27 5.04 6.14
CA ASN A 128 -32.46 3.62 5.89
C ASN A 128 -32.02 3.23 4.48
N VAL A 129 -31.31 2.12 4.35
CA VAL A 129 -30.89 1.52 3.08
C VAL A 129 -31.59 0.18 2.91
N GLN A 130 -32.38 0.07 1.84
CA GLN A 130 -33.04 -1.19 1.50
C GLN A 130 -32.02 -2.10 0.80
N ILE A 131 -31.82 -3.30 1.33
CA ILE A 131 -30.88 -4.29 0.79
C ILE A 131 -31.62 -5.25 -0.14
N HIS A 132 -31.08 -5.40 -1.35
CA HIS A 132 -31.52 -6.37 -2.33
C HIS A 132 -30.41 -7.38 -2.61
N PHE A 133 -30.75 -8.65 -2.64
CA PHE A 133 -29.84 -9.74 -2.97
C PHE A 133 -30.15 -10.30 -4.35
N ALA A 134 -29.19 -10.97 -4.97
CA ALA A 134 -29.43 -11.75 -6.17
C ALA A 134 -30.24 -13.01 -5.83
N GLU A 135 -31.14 -13.41 -6.72
CA GLU A 135 -31.93 -14.64 -6.56
C GLU A 135 -31.08 -15.90 -6.73
N GLU A 136 -30.12 -15.84 -7.66
CA GLU A 136 -29.20 -16.94 -7.99
C GLU A 136 -27.74 -16.47 -7.93
N PRO A 137 -26.77 -17.41 -7.73
CA PRO A 137 -25.35 -17.08 -7.81
C PRO A 137 -24.97 -16.43 -9.13
N VAL A 138 -24.18 -15.36 -9.05
CA VAL A 138 -23.72 -14.59 -10.21
C VAL A 138 -22.35 -15.10 -10.65
N SER A 139 -22.25 -15.55 -11.91
CA SER A 139 -20.99 -16.05 -12.48
C SER A 139 -20.11 -14.95 -13.06
N ASP A 140 -20.71 -13.93 -13.68
CA ASP A 140 -20.04 -12.77 -14.27
C ASP A 140 -20.56 -11.49 -13.60
N TYR A 141 -19.85 -11.05 -12.56
CA TYR A 141 -20.27 -9.87 -11.81
C TYR A 141 -20.05 -8.55 -12.57
N VAL A 142 -19.19 -8.49 -13.59
CA VAL A 142 -19.05 -7.29 -14.43
C VAL A 142 -20.30 -7.09 -15.29
N GLN A 143 -20.78 -8.13 -15.94
CA GLN A 143 -22.03 -8.09 -16.71
C GLN A 143 -23.24 -7.83 -15.81
N ALA A 144 -23.28 -8.45 -14.65
CA ALA A 144 -24.33 -8.22 -13.67
C ALA A 144 -24.35 -6.76 -13.16
N VAL A 145 -23.18 -6.15 -12.96
CA VAL A 145 -23.06 -4.71 -12.63
C VAL A 145 -23.66 -3.86 -13.74
N VAL A 146 -23.29 -4.09 -14.98
CA VAL A 146 -23.80 -3.33 -16.13
C VAL A 146 -25.33 -3.43 -16.23
N SER A 147 -25.87 -4.64 -16.15
CA SER A 147 -27.33 -4.89 -16.18
C SER A 147 -28.05 -4.20 -15.02
N THR A 148 -27.49 -4.26 -13.82
CA THR A 148 -28.09 -3.67 -12.61
C THR A 148 -28.07 -2.14 -12.68
N VAL A 149 -26.97 -1.53 -13.12
CA VAL A 149 -26.88 -0.07 -13.31
C VAL A 149 -27.92 0.42 -14.32
N LEU A 150 -28.06 -0.27 -15.45
CA LEU A 150 -29.06 0.09 -16.47
C LEU A 150 -30.50 -0.08 -15.94
N SER A 151 -30.76 -1.12 -15.18
CA SER A 151 -32.06 -1.34 -14.54
C SER A 151 -32.39 -0.23 -13.54
N ILE A 152 -31.44 0.18 -12.71
CA ILE A 152 -31.60 1.30 -11.77
C ILE A 152 -31.89 2.58 -12.53
N HIS A 153 -31.13 2.85 -13.59
CA HIS A 153 -31.29 4.06 -14.40
C HIS A 153 -32.68 4.17 -15.03
N ASN A 154 -33.23 3.04 -15.48
CA ASN A 154 -34.52 3.00 -16.16
C ASN A 154 -35.73 2.97 -15.22
N GLN A 155 -35.58 2.42 -14.01
CA GLN A 155 -36.72 2.10 -13.12
C GLN A 155 -36.74 2.91 -11.83
N GLU A 156 -35.59 3.40 -11.36
CA GLU A 156 -35.49 4.07 -10.06
C GLU A 156 -35.49 5.59 -10.19
N PRO A 157 -35.98 6.30 -9.16
CA PRO A 157 -35.90 7.76 -9.09
C PRO A 157 -34.48 8.28 -9.23
N MET A 158 -34.34 9.57 -9.54
CA MET A 158 -33.03 10.20 -9.70
C MET A 158 -32.17 10.10 -8.43
N GLY A 159 -30.91 9.87 -8.61
CA GLY A 159 -29.89 9.70 -7.59
C GLY A 159 -28.68 9.00 -8.19
N ASP A 160 -27.49 9.33 -7.69
CA ASP A 160 -26.24 8.78 -8.22
C ASP A 160 -26.01 7.34 -7.75
N ILE A 161 -25.25 6.60 -8.53
CA ILE A 161 -24.94 5.18 -8.29
C ILE A 161 -23.44 5.05 -7.98
N LEU A 162 -23.12 4.33 -6.91
CA LEU A 162 -21.78 3.89 -6.59
C LEU A 162 -21.69 2.37 -6.79
N VAL A 163 -20.74 1.95 -7.63
CA VAL A 163 -20.50 0.55 -7.96
C VAL A 163 -19.15 0.13 -7.39
N PHE A 164 -19.10 -1.03 -6.74
CA PHE A 164 -17.87 -1.63 -6.24
C PHE A 164 -17.46 -2.82 -7.09
N LEU A 165 -16.32 -2.69 -7.75
CA LEU A 165 -15.61 -3.74 -8.48
C LEU A 165 -14.21 -3.96 -7.90
N THR A 166 -13.46 -4.90 -8.45
CA THR A 166 -12.24 -5.40 -7.84
C THR A 166 -10.97 -4.67 -8.26
N GLY A 167 -10.89 -4.21 -9.51
CA GLY A 167 -9.68 -3.57 -10.02
C GLY A 167 -9.89 -2.82 -11.33
N GLN A 168 -8.81 -2.24 -11.83
CA GLN A 168 -8.83 -1.38 -13.00
C GLN A 168 -9.45 -2.07 -14.23
N ASP A 169 -9.07 -3.30 -14.52
CA ASP A 169 -9.52 -4.00 -15.72
C ASP A 169 -11.04 -4.21 -15.72
N ASP A 170 -11.59 -4.64 -14.59
CA ASP A 170 -13.03 -4.80 -14.41
C ASP A 170 -13.77 -3.46 -14.50
N ILE A 171 -13.20 -2.43 -13.89
CA ILE A 171 -13.77 -1.07 -13.90
C ILE A 171 -13.78 -0.51 -15.32
N ASP A 172 -12.66 -0.60 -16.03
CA ASP A 172 -12.56 -0.11 -17.41
C ASP A 172 -13.50 -0.85 -18.36
N THR A 173 -13.65 -2.15 -18.17
CA THR A 173 -14.60 -2.98 -18.93
C THR A 173 -16.04 -2.53 -18.67
N ALA A 174 -16.42 -2.36 -17.42
CA ALA A 174 -17.75 -1.90 -17.04
C ALA A 174 -18.05 -0.49 -17.56
N VAL A 175 -17.10 0.43 -17.47
CA VAL A 175 -17.22 1.80 -18.02
C VAL A 175 -17.44 1.75 -19.52
N LYS A 176 -16.67 0.95 -20.25
CA LYS A 176 -16.82 0.79 -21.69
C LYS A 176 -18.19 0.25 -22.06
N LEU A 177 -18.63 -0.85 -21.41
CA LEU A 177 -19.92 -1.47 -21.69
C LEU A 177 -21.09 -0.54 -21.40
N LEU A 178 -21.06 0.21 -20.31
CA LEU A 178 -22.09 1.20 -19.98
C LEU A 178 -22.14 2.35 -20.99
N ASN A 179 -21.01 2.84 -21.46
CA ASN A 179 -20.97 3.88 -22.48
C ASN A 179 -21.48 3.38 -23.85
N GLU A 180 -21.16 2.14 -24.23
CA GLU A 180 -21.65 1.53 -25.46
C GLU A 180 -23.18 1.33 -25.42
N GLU A 181 -23.72 0.84 -24.32
CA GLU A 181 -25.16 0.69 -24.12
C GLU A 181 -25.89 2.05 -24.09
N ALA A 182 -25.27 3.06 -23.47
CA ALA A 182 -25.81 4.43 -23.47
C ALA A 182 -25.91 5.03 -24.89
N GLN A 183 -25.00 4.68 -25.78
CA GLN A 183 -25.01 5.11 -27.19
C GLN A 183 -26.01 4.33 -28.05
N SER A 184 -26.17 3.03 -27.81
CA SER A 184 -27.02 2.14 -28.63
C SER A 184 -28.51 2.32 -28.35
N ASN A 185 -28.91 2.67 -27.14
CA ASN A 185 -30.31 2.73 -26.71
C ASN A 185 -31.01 4.10 -26.91
N GLY A 186 -30.37 5.02 -27.62
CA GLY A 186 -30.96 6.32 -27.98
C GLY A 186 -31.28 7.23 -26.77
N LYS A 187 -32.32 8.06 -26.88
CA LYS A 187 -32.68 9.09 -25.90
C LYS A 187 -32.91 8.64 -24.44
N LYS A 188 -33.17 7.36 -24.18
CA LYS A 188 -33.42 6.86 -22.81
C LYS A 188 -32.16 6.66 -21.98
N SER A 189 -30.99 6.48 -22.59
CA SER A 189 -29.71 6.27 -21.88
C SER A 189 -28.80 7.50 -21.88
N SER A 190 -29.20 8.60 -22.50
CA SER A 190 -28.35 9.80 -22.67
C SER A 190 -28.08 10.60 -21.39
N GLY A 191 -28.60 10.15 -20.27
CA GLY A 191 -28.43 10.83 -18.97
C GLY A 191 -27.38 10.25 -18.04
N LEU A 192 -26.61 9.25 -18.47
CA LEU A 192 -25.56 8.63 -17.64
C LEU A 192 -24.21 9.33 -17.80
N ILE A 193 -23.57 9.63 -16.68
CA ILE A 193 -22.16 10.05 -16.61
C ILE A 193 -21.41 8.96 -15.87
N VAL A 194 -20.62 8.15 -16.59
CA VAL A 194 -19.89 7.02 -16.03
C VAL A 194 -18.45 7.39 -15.77
N LEU A 195 -18.03 7.34 -14.50
CA LEU A 195 -16.70 7.73 -14.05
C LEU A 195 -16.01 6.58 -13.32
N PRO A 196 -14.77 6.23 -13.69
CA PRO A 196 -13.97 5.27 -12.94
C PRO A 196 -13.34 5.89 -11.70
N LEU A 197 -13.08 5.08 -10.68
CA LEU A 197 -12.34 5.49 -9.48
C LEU A 197 -11.44 4.37 -8.98
N TYR A 198 -10.13 4.53 -9.16
CA TYR A 198 -9.07 3.68 -8.62
C TYR A 198 -7.77 4.47 -8.45
N SER A 199 -6.84 3.95 -7.68
CA SER A 199 -5.62 4.66 -7.27
C SER A 199 -4.68 5.06 -8.42
N GLY A 200 -4.75 4.36 -9.56
CA GLY A 200 -3.92 4.63 -10.74
C GLY A 200 -4.39 5.78 -11.63
N LEU A 201 -5.52 6.41 -11.32
CA LEU A 201 -6.03 7.55 -12.08
C LEU A 201 -5.23 8.83 -11.82
N SER A 202 -5.17 9.70 -12.83
CA SER A 202 -4.64 11.04 -12.67
C SER A 202 -5.49 11.85 -11.68
N ARG A 203 -4.87 12.86 -11.07
CA ARG A 203 -5.58 13.76 -10.12
C ARG A 203 -6.81 14.42 -10.76
N ALA A 204 -6.69 14.87 -12.00
CA ALA A 204 -7.79 15.48 -12.72
C ALA A 204 -8.98 14.54 -12.91
N GLU A 205 -8.72 13.27 -13.23
CA GLU A 205 -9.77 12.25 -13.35
C GLU A 205 -10.41 11.93 -11.99
N GLN A 206 -9.62 11.89 -10.92
CA GLN A 206 -10.14 11.69 -9.56
C GLN A 206 -11.01 12.88 -9.10
N GLU A 207 -10.66 14.10 -9.46
CA GLU A 207 -11.43 15.29 -9.11
C GLU A 207 -12.81 15.32 -9.79
N LEU A 208 -12.97 14.70 -10.95
CA LEU A 208 -14.26 14.63 -11.66
C LEU A 208 -15.37 13.96 -10.83
N ILE A 209 -15.05 13.01 -9.99
CA ILE A 209 -16.05 12.29 -9.17
C ILE A 209 -16.70 13.20 -8.12
N PHE A 210 -16.02 14.25 -7.67
CA PHE A 210 -16.52 15.20 -6.69
C PHE A 210 -17.33 16.34 -7.32
N THR A 211 -17.34 16.45 -8.64
CA THR A 211 -18.13 17.45 -9.36
C THR A 211 -19.63 17.15 -9.18
N PRO A 212 -20.45 18.14 -8.79
CA PRO A 212 -21.89 17.95 -8.67
C PRO A 212 -22.52 17.44 -9.96
N THR A 213 -23.45 16.51 -9.83
CA THR A 213 -24.17 15.94 -10.98
C THR A 213 -25.08 16.99 -11.61
N PRO A 214 -24.99 17.27 -12.92
CA PRO A 214 -25.92 18.17 -13.62
C PRO A 214 -27.37 17.72 -13.51
N ARG A 215 -28.28 18.68 -13.50
CA ARG A 215 -29.73 18.38 -13.48
C ARG A 215 -30.14 17.49 -14.65
N GLY A 216 -30.97 16.51 -14.39
CA GLY A 216 -31.47 15.56 -15.39
C GLY A 216 -30.50 14.47 -15.81
N LYS A 217 -29.30 14.43 -15.18
CA LYS A 217 -28.30 13.39 -15.39
C LYS A 217 -28.09 12.57 -14.14
N ARG A 218 -27.54 11.39 -14.32
CA ARG A 218 -27.18 10.44 -13.25
C ARG A 218 -25.70 10.10 -13.34
N LYS A 219 -24.96 10.34 -12.28
CA LYS A 219 -23.58 9.96 -12.18
C LYS A 219 -23.46 8.51 -11.69
N VAL A 220 -22.62 7.74 -12.34
CA VAL A 220 -22.26 6.37 -11.95
C VAL A 220 -20.77 6.35 -11.70
N VAL A 221 -20.37 6.17 -10.45
CA VAL A 221 -18.97 6.02 -10.06
C VAL A 221 -18.69 4.54 -9.88
N ILE A 222 -17.77 3.99 -10.68
CA ILE A 222 -17.36 2.59 -10.60
C ILE A 222 -15.99 2.54 -9.95
N SER A 223 -15.95 2.00 -8.73
CA SER A 223 -14.82 2.13 -7.81
C SER A 223 -14.31 0.78 -7.33
N THR A 224 -13.06 0.78 -6.91
CA THR A 224 -12.51 -0.23 -6.01
C THR A 224 -12.99 0.02 -4.57
N ASN A 225 -12.50 -0.74 -3.61
CA ASN A 225 -12.79 -0.54 -2.18
C ASN A 225 -12.33 0.82 -1.61
N ILE A 226 -11.64 1.66 -2.39
CA ILE A 226 -11.26 3.02 -1.98
C ILE A 226 -12.47 3.89 -1.60
N ALA A 227 -13.61 3.66 -2.23
CA ALA A 227 -14.86 4.38 -1.92
C ALA A 227 -15.65 3.75 -0.77
N GLU A 228 -15.18 2.68 -0.18
CA GLU A 228 -15.85 2.00 0.94
C GLU A 228 -15.78 2.82 2.23
N THR A 229 -14.60 3.38 2.54
CA THR A 229 -14.35 4.12 3.79
C THR A 229 -13.67 5.47 3.57
N SER A 230 -12.71 5.54 2.66
CA SER A 230 -11.74 6.63 2.57
C SER A 230 -12.28 7.91 1.92
N LEU A 231 -13.37 7.83 1.16
CA LEU A 231 -13.91 8.96 0.41
C LEU A 231 -15.38 9.20 0.74
N THR A 232 -15.76 10.46 0.82
CA THR A 232 -17.16 10.87 0.93
C THR A 232 -17.64 11.38 -0.42
N LEU A 233 -18.55 10.62 -1.05
CA LEU A 233 -19.21 11.01 -2.29
C LEU A 233 -20.62 11.48 -1.98
N GLU A 234 -20.91 12.74 -2.33
CA GLU A 234 -22.23 13.32 -2.16
C GLU A 234 -23.16 12.86 -3.29
N GLY A 235 -24.44 12.74 -2.98
CA GLY A 235 -25.47 12.42 -3.97
C GLY A 235 -25.67 10.93 -4.26
N ILE A 236 -24.91 10.05 -3.65
CA ILE A 236 -25.08 8.60 -3.80
C ILE A 236 -26.35 8.13 -3.09
N VAL A 237 -27.21 7.47 -3.86
CA VAL A 237 -28.49 6.91 -3.39
C VAL A 237 -28.54 5.40 -3.62
N TYR A 238 -27.83 4.93 -4.65
CA TYR A 238 -27.79 3.53 -5.03
C TYR A 238 -26.37 3.00 -4.94
N VAL A 239 -26.24 1.80 -4.37
CA VAL A 239 -24.97 1.06 -4.31
C VAL A 239 -25.15 -0.27 -5.03
N VAL A 240 -24.21 -0.62 -5.87
CA VAL A 240 -24.10 -1.96 -6.48
C VAL A 240 -22.82 -2.61 -5.98
N ASP A 241 -22.97 -3.72 -5.28
CA ASP A 241 -21.88 -4.41 -4.60
C ASP A 241 -21.61 -5.76 -5.26
N SER A 242 -20.45 -5.91 -5.90
CA SER A 242 -20.03 -7.17 -6.51
C SER A 242 -19.77 -8.30 -5.52
N GLY A 243 -19.50 -7.97 -4.26
CA GLY A 243 -19.17 -8.94 -3.21
C GLY A 243 -17.70 -9.33 -3.15
N PHE A 244 -16.84 -8.70 -3.93
CA PHE A 244 -15.40 -9.00 -4.01
C PHE A 244 -14.55 -7.75 -3.89
N SER A 245 -13.29 -7.96 -3.47
CA SER A 245 -12.23 -6.97 -3.51
C SER A 245 -10.89 -7.63 -3.80
N LYS A 246 -9.93 -6.87 -4.35
CA LYS A 246 -8.55 -7.34 -4.42
C LYS A 246 -7.86 -7.12 -3.08
N GLN A 247 -7.25 -8.17 -2.56
CA GLN A 247 -6.51 -8.16 -1.29
C GLN A 247 -5.12 -8.77 -1.49
N ARG A 248 -4.16 -8.25 -0.74
CA ARG A 248 -2.79 -8.77 -0.74
C ARG A 248 -2.69 -9.94 0.21
N PHE A 249 -2.12 -11.05 -0.26
CA PHE A 249 -1.79 -12.22 0.53
C PHE A 249 -0.33 -12.59 0.30
N TYR A 250 0.40 -12.69 1.39
CA TYR A 250 1.79 -13.13 1.40
C TYR A 250 1.86 -14.62 1.71
N ASN A 251 2.56 -15.37 0.86
CA ASN A 251 2.87 -16.77 1.09
C ASN A 251 4.32 -16.89 1.57
N PRO A 252 4.58 -17.22 2.84
CA PRO A 252 5.94 -17.30 3.37
C PRO A 252 6.75 -18.48 2.82
N ILE A 253 6.09 -19.51 2.24
CA ILE A 253 6.77 -20.65 1.63
C ILE A 253 7.38 -20.25 0.29
N SER A 254 6.60 -19.59 -0.57
CA SER A 254 7.06 -19.12 -1.88
C SER A 254 7.75 -17.76 -1.82
N ASP A 255 7.64 -17.05 -0.71
CA ASP A 255 8.11 -15.68 -0.51
C ASP A 255 7.51 -14.68 -1.52
N ILE A 256 6.29 -14.92 -1.95
CA ILE A 256 5.56 -14.11 -2.92
C ILE A 256 4.33 -13.49 -2.27
N GLU A 257 4.15 -12.20 -2.52
CA GLU A 257 2.93 -11.45 -2.19
C GLU A 257 2.06 -11.36 -3.43
N ASN A 258 0.84 -11.89 -3.33
CA ASN A 258 -0.14 -11.89 -4.42
C ASN A 258 -1.29 -10.92 -4.12
N LEU A 259 -1.70 -10.20 -5.15
CA LEU A 259 -2.95 -9.45 -5.13
C LEU A 259 -4.06 -10.37 -5.68
N VAL A 260 -4.94 -10.84 -4.80
CA VAL A 260 -5.95 -11.87 -5.12
C VAL A 260 -7.34 -11.28 -4.98
N VAL A 261 -8.23 -11.62 -5.91
CA VAL A 261 -9.66 -11.34 -5.78
C VAL A 261 -10.24 -12.27 -4.71
N ALA A 262 -10.75 -11.69 -3.64
CA ALA A 262 -11.27 -12.40 -2.49
C ALA A 262 -12.68 -11.93 -2.12
N PRO A 263 -13.52 -12.82 -1.56
CA PRO A 263 -14.82 -12.45 -1.03
C PRO A 263 -14.72 -11.39 0.07
N LEU A 264 -15.71 -10.52 0.15
CA LEU A 264 -15.84 -9.55 1.23
C LEU A 264 -16.21 -10.21 2.56
N SER A 265 -15.96 -9.46 3.65
CA SER A 265 -16.61 -9.70 4.94
C SER A 265 -18.01 -9.05 5.01
N LYS A 266 -18.84 -9.52 5.95
CA LYS A 266 -20.13 -8.89 6.25
C LYS A 266 -19.96 -7.43 6.69
N ALA A 267 -18.90 -7.13 7.45
CA ALA A 267 -18.58 -5.77 7.86
C ALA A 267 -18.33 -4.84 6.67
N SER A 268 -17.52 -5.28 5.70
CA SER A 268 -17.28 -4.56 4.44
C SER A 268 -18.57 -4.36 3.63
N ALA A 269 -19.39 -5.40 3.52
CA ALA A 269 -20.66 -5.33 2.82
C ALA A 269 -21.61 -4.29 3.44
N ARG A 270 -21.66 -4.20 4.76
CA ARG A 270 -22.43 -3.17 5.47
C ARG A 270 -21.90 -1.77 5.24
N GLN A 271 -20.60 -1.57 5.24
CA GLN A 271 -19.98 -0.28 4.94
C GLN A 271 -20.29 0.17 3.51
N ARG A 272 -20.21 -0.72 2.53
CA ARG A 272 -20.59 -0.43 1.14
C ARG A 272 -22.05 -0.01 1.04
N ALA A 273 -22.96 -0.76 1.65
CA ALA A 273 -24.39 -0.45 1.67
C ALA A 273 -24.66 0.91 2.32
N GLY A 274 -23.96 1.23 3.40
CA GLY A 274 -24.11 2.50 4.13
C GLY A 274 -23.79 3.75 3.29
N ARG A 275 -23.07 3.60 2.18
CA ARG A 275 -22.82 4.72 1.26
C ARG A 275 -24.09 5.25 0.58
N ALA A 276 -25.10 4.41 0.42
CA ALA A 276 -26.38 4.82 -0.16
C ALA A 276 -27.26 5.67 0.76
N GLY A 277 -27.07 5.57 2.07
CA GLY A 277 -27.95 6.20 3.07
C GLY A 277 -27.44 7.51 3.67
N ARG A 278 -26.53 8.23 3.03
CA ARG A 278 -25.92 9.46 3.61
C ARG A 278 -26.78 10.71 3.49
N VAL A 279 -27.43 10.89 2.36
CA VAL A 279 -28.22 12.11 2.07
C VAL A 279 -29.72 11.89 2.15
N ARG A 280 -30.20 10.70 1.81
CA ARG A 280 -31.60 10.31 1.85
C ARG A 280 -31.71 8.77 1.86
N PRO A 281 -32.90 8.19 2.10
CA PRO A 281 -33.08 6.74 1.98
C PRO A 281 -32.62 6.23 0.63
N GLY A 282 -31.86 5.13 0.63
CA GLY A 282 -31.27 4.55 -0.57
C GLY A 282 -31.48 3.06 -0.68
N LYS A 283 -30.90 2.48 -1.72
CA LYS A 283 -30.94 1.05 -2.00
C LYS A 283 -29.55 0.51 -2.27
N CYS A 284 -29.27 -0.71 -1.80
CA CYS A 284 -28.06 -1.45 -2.10
C CYS A 284 -28.41 -2.76 -2.81
N TYR A 285 -27.81 -2.96 -3.97
CA TYR A 285 -27.98 -4.17 -4.79
C TYR A 285 -26.74 -5.03 -4.64
N ARG A 286 -26.85 -6.12 -3.89
CA ARG A 286 -25.79 -7.11 -3.68
C ARG A 286 -25.87 -8.18 -4.76
N LEU A 287 -24.79 -8.35 -5.51
CA LEU A 287 -24.72 -9.32 -6.62
C LEU A 287 -24.35 -10.73 -6.14
N TYR A 288 -24.88 -11.11 -5.00
CA TYR A 288 -24.76 -12.44 -4.39
C TYR A 288 -26.03 -12.74 -3.60
N THR A 289 -26.24 -14.02 -3.29
CA THR A 289 -27.46 -14.48 -2.64
C THR A 289 -27.47 -14.16 -1.15
N GLU A 290 -28.67 -14.02 -0.59
CA GLU A 290 -28.84 -13.85 0.86
C GLU A 290 -28.33 -15.06 1.64
N GLU A 291 -28.54 -16.25 1.13
CA GLU A 291 -28.04 -17.50 1.70
C GLU A 291 -26.51 -17.50 1.82
N TYR A 292 -25.82 -17.07 0.77
CA TYR A 292 -24.35 -16.89 0.79
C TYR A 292 -23.92 -15.88 1.85
N PHE A 293 -24.59 -14.74 1.93
CA PHE A 293 -24.30 -13.71 2.92
C PHE A 293 -24.44 -14.22 4.34
N VAL A 294 -25.52 -14.93 4.64
CA VAL A 294 -25.83 -15.42 6.00
C VAL A 294 -24.89 -16.57 6.40
N ASN A 295 -24.67 -17.55 5.50
CA ASN A 295 -24.07 -18.83 5.85
C ASN A 295 -22.57 -18.92 5.52
N GLU A 296 -22.08 -18.23 4.49
CA GLU A 296 -20.73 -18.43 3.97
C GLU A 296 -19.82 -17.20 4.15
N MET A 297 -20.39 -15.99 4.13
CA MET A 297 -19.59 -14.78 4.24
C MET A 297 -19.04 -14.60 5.66
N SER A 298 -17.73 -14.35 5.78
CA SER A 298 -17.08 -14.09 7.06
C SER A 298 -17.61 -12.81 7.71
N ALA A 299 -17.73 -12.81 9.05
CA ALA A 299 -18.20 -11.64 9.79
C ALA A 299 -17.26 -10.44 9.63
N GLU A 300 -15.95 -10.69 9.74
CA GLU A 300 -14.88 -9.70 9.65
C GLU A 300 -13.80 -10.14 8.68
N GLY A 301 -13.03 -9.17 8.15
CA GLY A 301 -11.88 -9.45 7.28
C GLY A 301 -10.69 -10.01 8.05
N ILE A 302 -9.77 -10.66 7.34
CA ILE A 302 -8.50 -11.12 7.91
C ILE A 302 -7.62 -9.88 8.14
N PRO A 303 -7.12 -9.66 9.38
CA PRO A 303 -6.21 -8.55 9.64
C PRO A 303 -4.97 -8.61 8.75
N GLU A 304 -4.50 -7.46 8.31
CA GLU A 304 -3.32 -7.35 7.43
C GLU A 304 -2.08 -8.03 8.03
N MET A 305 -1.94 -8.00 9.35
CA MET A 305 -0.88 -8.68 10.09
C MET A 305 -0.80 -10.19 9.81
N GLN A 306 -1.92 -10.83 9.54
CA GLN A 306 -2.01 -12.27 9.30
C GLN A 306 -1.85 -12.67 7.83
N ARG A 307 -1.80 -11.69 6.91
CA ARG A 307 -1.76 -11.94 5.47
C ARG A 307 -0.65 -11.20 4.72
N SER A 308 0.26 -10.53 5.40
CA SER A 308 1.29 -9.68 4.80
C SER A 308 2.70 -10.12 5.12
N ASN A 309 3.65 -9.64 4.31
CA ASN A 309 5.07 -9.69 4.62
C ASN A 309 5.37 -8.82 5.86
N LEU A 310 6.13 -9.35 6.81
CA LEU A 310 6.37 -8.73 8.12
C LEU A 310 7.76 -8.11 8.28
N VAL A 311 8.56 -8.01 7.23
CA VAL A 311 9.93 -7.48 7.32
C VAL A 311 9.94 -6.07 7.90
N SER A 312 9.12 -5.17 7.37
CA SER A 312 9.02 -3.79 7.87
C SER A 312 8.44 -3.70 9.29
N CYS A 313 7.49 -4.56 9.62
CA CYS A 313 6.91 -4.65 10.95
C CYS A 313 7.96 -5.03 12.00
N VAL A 314 8.75 -6.06 11.73
CA VAL A 314 9.78 -6.56 12.65
C VAL A 314 10.83 -5.49 12.93
N ILE A 315 11.35 -4.83 11.91
CA ILE A 315 12.37 -3.79 12.11
C ILE A 315 11.83 -2.61 12.91
N GLN A 316 10.59 -2.20 12.68
CA GLN A 316 9.95 -1.13 13.45
C GLN A 316 9.86 -1.48 14.93
N LEU A 317 9.42 -2.68 15.26
CA LEU A 317 9.32 -3.14 16.65
C LEU A 317 10.69 -3.22 17.32
N LYS A 318 11.69 -3.77 16.65
CA LYS A 318 13.07 -3.83 17.14
C LYS A 318 13.64 -2.43 17.40
N ALA A 319 13.40 -1.48 16.51
CA ALA A 319 13.83 -0.09 16.66
C ALA A 319 13.16 0.61 17.86
N LEU A 320 11.95 0.22 18.21
CA LEU A 320 11.22 0.70 19.39
C LEU A 320 11.62 -0.01 20.69
N GLY A 321 12.64 -0.87 20.65
CA GLY A 321 13.12 -1.61 21.82
C GLY A 321 12.32 -2.85 22.18
N ILE A 322 11.46 -3.32 21.30
CA ILE A 322 10.68 -4.55 21.46
C ILE A 322 11.48 -5.73 20.91
N ASP A 323 12.26 -6.40 21.77
CA ASP A 323 13.07 -7.55 21.37
C ASP A 323 12.25 -8.84 21.28
N ASN A 324 11.34 -9.08 22.22
CA ASN A 324 10.45 -10.23 22.20
C ASN A 324 9.18 -9.93 21.39
N ILE A 325 9.27 -10.12 20.09
CA ILE A 325 8.17 -9.85 19.17
C ILE A 325 7.00 -10.84 19.36
N LEU A 326 7.31 -12.12 19.61
CA LEU A 326 6.28 -13.15 19.85
C LEU A 326 5.48 -12.89 21.12
N GLY A 327 6.12 -12.31 22.12
CA GLY A 327 5.49 -11.94 23.39
C GLY A 327 4.86 -10.55 23.41
N PHE A 328 4.92 -9.82 22.30
CA PHE A 328 4.23 -8.53 22.16
C PHE A 328 2.72 -8.70 22.23
N ASP A 329 2.04 -7.72 22.80
CA ASP A 329 0.59 -7.76 22.99
C ASP A 329 -0.12 -7.34 21.69
N TRP A 330 -0.33 -8.31 20.81
CA TRP A 330 -0.96 -8.11 19.52
C TRP A 330 -2.49 -8.08 19.62
N PRO A 331 -3.20 -7.18 18.91
CA PRO A 331 -4.65 -7.31 18.70
C PRO A 331 -5.04 -8.60 17.98
N ALA A 332 -4.19 -9.05 17.04
CA ALA A 332 -4.24 -10.37 16.42
C ALA A 332 -2.81 -10.86 16.20
N SER A 333 -2.54 -12.12 16.54
CA SER A 333 -1.19 -12.68 16.40
C SER A 333 -0.77 -12.81 14.95
N PRO A 334 0.47 -12.41 14.59
CA PRO A 334 1.00 -12.61 13.25
C PRO A 334 1.21 -14.08 12.91
N SER A 335 1.30 -14.39 11.62
CA SER A 335 1.68 -15.73 11.14
C SER A 335 3.09 -16.08 11.60
N PRO A 336 3.31 -17.22 12.30
CA PRO A 336 4.65 -17.65 12.72
C PRO A 336 5.62 -17.83 11.54
N GLU A 337 5.15 -18.38 10.43
CA GLU A 337 5.95 -18.60 9.23
C GLU A 337 6.39 -17.30 8.58
N ALA A 338 5.49 -16.31 8.50
CA ALA A 338 5.82 -14.97 7.99
C ALA A 338 6.81 -14.26 8.92
N MET A 339 6.70 -14.44 10.22
CA MET A 339 7.63 -13.88 11.21
C MET A 339 9.03 -14.49 11.07
N ILE A 340 9.13 -15.80 10.92
CA ILE A 340 10.41 -16.50 10.72
C ILE A 340 11.08 -16.02 9.43
N ARG A 341 10.31 -15.89 8.34
CA ARG A 341 10.83 -15.40 7.08
C ARG A 341 11.33 -13.95 7.20
N ALA A 342 10.60 -13.10 7.89
CA ALA A 342 11.01 -11.71 8.12
C ALA A 342 12.32 -11.62 8.91
N LEU A 343 12.48 -12.40 9.96
CA LEU A 343 13.71 -12.48 10.75
C LEU A 343 14.90 -12.96 9.91
N GLU A 344 14.69 -13.97 9.07
CA GLU A 344 15.71 -14.50 8.16
C GLU A 344 16.19 -13.45 7.16
N VAL A 345 15.28 -12.73 6.52
CA VAL A 345 15.61 -11.65 5.58
C VAL A 345 16.39 -10.53 6.26
N LEU A 346 15.94 -10.08 7.42
CA LEU A 346 16.62 -9.03 8.18
C LEU A 346 18.00 -9.46 8.66
N TYR A 347 18.16 -10.70 9.08
CA TYR A 347 19.47 -11.27 9.41
C TYR A 347 20.39 -11.26 8.19
N SER A 348 19.92 -11.70 7.05
CA SER A 348 20.68 -11.73 5.79
C SER A 348 21.01 -10.34 5.25
N LEU A 349 20.17 -9.33 5.54
CA LEU A 349 20.48 -7.90 5.26
C LEU A 349 21.55 -7.32 6.19
N GLY A 350 21.98 -8.06 7.22
CA GLY A 350 22.88 -7.53 8.24
C GLY A 350 22.24 -6.55 9.23
N VAL A 351 20.92 -6.53 9.28
CA VAL A 351 20.13 -5.66 10.17
C VAL A 351 19.95 -6.26 11.56
N LEU A 352 19.86 -7.59 11.64
CA LEU A 352 19.79 -8.34 12.89
C LEU A 352 21.04 -9.21 13.09
N ASP A 353 21.46 -9.36 14.34
CA ASP A 353 22.52 -10.28 14.74
C ASP A 353 21.97 -11.70 15.03
N ASP A 354 22.84 -12.60 15.51
CA ASP A 354 22.48 -14.00 15.83
C ASP A 354 21.43 -14.12 16.95
N ASP A 355 21.33 -13.08 17.81
CA ASP A 355 20.32 -13.00 18.88
C ASP A 355 19.05 -12.25 18.44
N ALA A 356 18.90 -12.01 17.16
CA ALA A 356 17.82 -11.25 16.57
C ALA A 356 17.67 -9.81 17.11
N LYS A 357 18.77 -9.19 17.50
CA LYS A 357 18.84 -7.78 17.90
C LYS A 357 19.37 -6.92 16.75
N LEU A 358 18.98 -5.64 16.74
CA LEU A 358 19.50 -4.69 15.76
C LEU A 358 21.02 -4.57 15.86
N THR A 359 21.69 -4.73 14.73
CA THR A 359 23.14 -4.55 14.62
C THR A 359 23.53 -3.07 14.77
N THR A 360 24.73 -2.82 15.27
CA THR A 360 25.29 -1.48 15.41
C THR A 360 26.48 -1.34 14.45
N PRO A 361 26.51 -0.34 13.54
CA PRO A 361 25.50 0.72 13.35
C PRO A 361 24.38 0.36 12.34
N ALA A 362 24.57 -0.67 11.51
CA ALA A 362 23.77 -0.92 10.30
C ALA A 362 22.27 -1.10 10.59
N GLY A 363 21.90 -1.91 11.58
CA GLY A 363 20.50 -2.16 11.91
C GLY A 363 19.75 -0.89 12.33
N PHE A 364 20.36 -0.07 13.19
CA PHE A 364 19.79 1.20 13.61
C PHE A 364 19.72 2.22 12.47
N GLN A 365 20.71 2.25 11.59
CA GLN A 365 20.71 3.12 10.41
C GLN A 365 19.58 2.76 9.44
N VAL A 366 19.37 1.47 9.16
CA VAL A 366 18.25 0.99 8.34
C VAL A 366 16.92 1.38 8.96
N ALA A 367 16.76 1.24 10.26
CA ALA A 367 15.55 1.60 10.98
C ALA A 367 15.24 3.11 10.92
N GLU A 368 16.24 3.97 10.89
CA GLU A 368 16.07 5.44 10.80
C GLU A 368 15.59 5.91 9.43
N ILE A 369 15.93 5.22 8.36
CA ILE A 369 15.51 5.60 7.00
C ILE A 369 14.02 5.29 6.84
N PRO A 370 13.17 6.26 6.43
CA PRO A 370 11.71 6.08 6.33
C PRO A 370 11.30 5.34 5.05
N LEU A 371 11.98 4.25 4.74
CA LEU A 371 11.77 3.39 3.58
C LEU A 371 11.76 1.92 4.02
N GLU A 372 11.37 1.06 3.10
CA GLU A 372 11.46 -0.39 3.31
C GLU A 372 12.92 -0.80 3.58
N PRO A 373 13.16 -1.82 4.42
CA PRO A 373 14.51 -2.23 4.80
C PRO A 373 15.43 -2.56 3.61
N MET A 374 14.90 -3.13 2.53
CA MET A 374 15.68 -3.44 1.34
C MET A 374 16.19 -2.17 0.64
N ILE A 375 15.34 -1.16 0.50
CA ILE A 375 15.74 0.13 -0.08
C ILE A 375 16.74 0.83 0.83
N SER A 376 16.51 0.80 2.13
CA SER A 376 17.41 1.39 3.12
C SER A 376 18.80 0.75 3.11
N LYS A 377 18.86 -0.58 2.99
CA LYS A 377 20.13 -1.31 2.85
C LYS A 377 20.84 -0.96 1.54
N MET A 378 20.12 -0.81 0.45
CA MET A 378 20.64 -0.34 -0.84
C MET A 378 21.33 1.04 -0.67
N ILE A 379 20.70 1.96 0.03
CA ILE A 379 21.28 3.29 0.33
C ILE A 379 22.55 3.16 1.15
N LEU A 380 22.55 2.38 2.23
CA LEU A 380 23.75 2.17 3.05
C LEU A 380 24.90 1.55 2.25
N SER A 381 24.60 0.55 1.43
CA SER A 381 25.60 -0.13 0.59
C SER A 381 26.20 0.79 -0.47
N SER A 382 25.48 1.80 -0.92
CA SER A 382 25.97 2.79 -1.90
C SER A 382 27.16 3.61 -1.39
N ASN A 383 27.33 3.73 -0.08
CA ASN A 383 28.45 4.47 0.50
C ASN A 383 29.82 3.82 0.15
N GLU A 384 29.93 2.52 0.39
CA GLU A 384 31.16 1.78 0.08
C GLU A 384 31.37 1.62 -1.44
N LEU A 385 30.30 1.52 -2.19
CA LEU A 385 30.34 1.36 -3.66
C LEU A 385 30.53 2.69 -4.41
N GLY A 386 30.52 3.83 -3.72
CA GLY A 386 30.75 5.13 -4.33
C GLY A 386 29.66 5.60 -5.29
N CYS A 387 28.42 5.17 -5.11
CA CYS A 387 27.27 5.49 -5.99
C CYS A 387 26.08 6.07 -5.22
N SER A 388 26.32 6.74 -4.10
CA SER A 388 25.24 7.27 -3.25
C SER A 388 24.34 8.28 -3.95
N GLU A 389 24.89 9.13 -4.82
CA GLU A 389 24.09 10.09 -5.61
C GLU A 389 23.07 9.38 -6.51
N GLU A 390 23.47 8.34 -7.23
CA GLU A 390 22.60 7.56 -8.10
C GLU A 390 21.58 6.75 -7.29
N ILE A 391 22.00 6.14 -6.22
CA ILE A 391 21.10 5.31 -5.40
C ILE A 391 20.04 6.16 -4.67
N LEU A 392 20.35 7.35 -4.24
CA LEU A 392 19.35 8.27 -3.68
C LEU A 392 18.26 8.63 -4.72
N THR A 393 18.65 8.84 -5.97
CA THR A 393 17.69 9.06 -7.06
C THR A 393 16.81 7.86 -7.29
N ILE A 394 17.38 6.66 -7.34
CA ILE A 394 16.64 5.41 -7.52
C ILE A 394 15.67 5.18 -6.34
N ALA A 395 16.14 5.36 -5.12
CA ALA A 395 15.31 5.20 -3.92
C ALA A 395 14.13 6.18 -3.90
N ALA A 396 14.35 7.43 -4.26
CA ALA A 396 13.29 8.44 -4.38
C ALA A 396 12.27 8.06 -5.46
N THR A 397 12.74 7.58 -6.61
CA THR A 397 11.87 7.16 -7.72
C THR A 397 11.04 5.93 -7.36
N LEU A 398 11.62 4.94 -6.67
CA LEU A 398 10.90 3.76 -6.20
C LEU A 398 9.88 4.08 -5.09
N SER A 399 9.98 5.23 -4.45
CA SER A 399 9.04 5.67 -3.41
C SER A 399 7.74 6.25 -3.95
N ILE A 400 7.65 6.47 -5.24
CA ILE A 400 6.43 6.90 -5.94
C ILE A 400 5.88 5.78 -6.82
N GLN A 401 4.61 5.85 -7.14
CA GLN A 401 3.95 4.78 -7.90
C GLN A 401 4.48 4.66 -9.33
N SER A 402 4.57 5.77 -10.06
CA SER A 402 5.11 5.83 -11.42
C SER A 402 5.54 7.26 -11.78
N ILE A 403 6.65 7.37 -12.51
CA ILE A 403 7.08 8.65 -13.10
C ILE A 403 6.50 8.89 -14.50
N TRP A 404 5.80 7.89 -15.04
CA TRP A 404 5.23 7.95 -16.38
C TRP A 404 3.78 8.40 -16.35
N VAL A 405 3.36 9.10 -17.39
CA VAL A 405 1.96 9.46 -17.57
C VAL A 405 1.17 8.22 -17.96
N SER A 406 0.13 7.89 -17.19
CA SER A 406 -0.83 6.85 -17.52
C SER A 406 -2.06 7.47 -18.20
N GLY A 407 -2.56 6.82 -19.26
CA GLY A 407 -3.76 7.29 -19.93
C GLY A 407 -4.21 6.30 -21.01
N ARG A 408 -5.50 6.32 -21.30
CA ARG A 408 -6.06 5.49 -22.37
C ARG A 408 -5.60 6.03 -23.74
N GLY A 409 -5.14 5.14 -24.59
CA GLY A 409 -4.79 5.45 -25.98
C GLY A 409 -3.39 6.02 -26.22
N VAL A 410 -2.58 6.20 -25.17
CA VAL A 410 -1.20 6.73 -25.29
C VAL A 410 -0.10 5.69 -25.08
N GLN A 411 -0.47 4.41 -25.04
CA GLN A 411 0.50 3.34 -24.72
C GLN A 411 1.66 3.27 -25.73
N LYS A 412 1.37 3.44 -27.01
CA LYS A 412 2.41 3.37 -28.06
C LYS A 412 3.40 4.53 -27.93
N GLU A 413 2.89 5.75 -27.76
CA GLU A 413 3.73 6.94 -27.58
C GLU A 413 4.53 6.87 -26.28
N LEU A 414 3.93 6.30 -25.24
CA LEU A 414 4.62 6.06 -23.96
C LEU A 414 5.76 5.06 -24.13
N ASP A 415 5.54 3.96 -24.84
CA ASP A 415 6.57 2.94 -25.08
C ASP A 415 7.71 3.52 -25.92
N GLU A 416 7.42 4.33 -26.94
CA GLU A 416 8.43 5.05 -27.73
C GLU A 416 9.21 6.07 -26.86
N ALA A 417 8.54 6.78 -25.96
CA ALA A 417 9.19 7.71 -25.05
C ALA A 417 10.14 6.99 -24.07
N LYS A 418 9.71 5.86 -23.51
CA LYS A 418 10.55 5.03 -22.63
C LYS A 418 11.81 4.54 -23.31
N LEU A 419 11.75 4.17 -24.60
CA LEU A 419 12.89 3.72 -25.36
C LEU A 419 13.99 4.79 -25.47
N ARG A 420 13.66 6.08 -25.43
CA ARG A 420 14.65 7.17 -25.45
C ARG A 420 15.54 7.20 -24.20
N PHE A 421 15.05 6.69 -23.09
CA PHE A 421 15.73 6.67 -21.81
C PHE A 421 16.22 5.26 -21.42
N ALA A 422 15.84 4.24 -22.19
CA ALA A 422 16.12 2.85 -21.86
C ALA A 422 17.62 2.59 -21.68
N ALA A 423 17.96 1.99 -20.56
CA ALA A 423 19.30 1.52 -20.26
C ALA A 423 19.37 0.00 -20.38
N ALA A 424 20.49 -0.50 -20.90
CA ALA A 424 20.71 -1.94 -21.06
C ALA A 424 20.71 -2.69 -19.73
N GLU A 425 21.08 -2.04 -18.64
CA GLU A 425 21.08 -2.58 -17.28
C GLU A 425 19.69 -2.79 -16.71
N GLY A 426 18.70 -2.02 -17.13
CA GLY A 426 17.32 -2.15 -16.73
C GLY A 426 16.65 -0.87 -16.23
N ASP A 427 15.51 -1.05 -15.55
CA ASP A 427 14.63 0.04 -15.16
C ASP A 427 15.25 1.02 -14.16
N HIS A 428 16.02 0.54 -13.22
CA HIS A 428 16.66 1.39 -12.19
C HIS A 428 17.61 2.41 -12.83
N VAL A 429 18.40 2.00 -13.80
CA VAL A 429 19.32 2.89 -14.54
C VAL A 429 18.54 3.79 -15.50
N THR A 430 17.45 3.30 -16.07
CA THR A 430 16.53 4.12 -16.88
C THR A 430 15.96 5.29 -16.08
N PHE A 431 15.63 5.10 -14.81
CA PHE A 431 15.20 6.19 -13.92
C PHE A 431 16.26 7.27 -13.77
N LEU A 432 17.54 6.90 -13.70
CA LEU A 432 18.65 7.84 -13.68
C LEU A 432 18.71 8.69 -14.94
N ASN A 433 18.49 8.08 -16.10
CA ASN A 433 18.45 8.78 -17.39
C ASN A 433 17.30 9.78 -17.46
N VAL A 434 16.11 9.41 -16.99
CA VAL A 434 14.95 10.30 -16.93
C VAL A 434 15.21 11.48 -15.99
N TYR A 435 15.72 11.19 -14.81
CA TYR A 435 16.05 12.22 -13.82
C TYR A 435 17.07 13.22 -14.33
N LYS A 436 18.14 12.72 -14.94
CA LYS A 436 19.18 13.55 -15.59
C LYS A 436 18.60 14.43 -16.68
N GLY A 437 17.77 13.87 -17.56
CA GLY A 437 17.10 14.61 -18.62
C GLY A 437 16.19 15.72 -18.08
N PHE A 438 15.45 15.41 -17.01
CA PHE A 438 14.59 16.39 -16.35
C PHE A 438 15.39 17.56 -15.77
N LEU A 439 16.50 17.30 -15.08
CA LEU A 439 17.38 18.34 -14.56
C LEU A 439 18.02 19.17 -15.68
N GLN A 440 18.50 18.53 -16.76
CA GLN A 440 19.10 19.22 -17.90
C GLN A 440 18.12 20.13 -18.64
N SER A 441 16.83 19.79 -18.62
CA SER A 441 15.76 20.63 -19.19
C SER A 441 15.42 21.86 -18.32
N GLY A 442 16.06 22.03 -17.17
CA GLY A 442 15.70 23.06 -16.19
C GLY A 442 14.41 22.74 -15.44
N LYS A 443 14.10 21.48 -15.24
CA LYS A 443 12.86 20.99 -14.58
C LYS A 443 11.60 21.44 -15.33
N SER A 444 11.64 21.37 -16.64
CA SER A 444 10.58 21.87 -17.53
C SER A 444 9.36 20.97 -17.57
N SER A 445 8.18 21.55 -17.35
CA SER A 445 6.91 20.86 -17.54
C SER A 445 6.63 20.48 -18.99
N GLN A 446 7.11 21.31 -19.95
CA GLN A 446 7.00 21.02 -21.38
C GLN A 446 7.85 19.81 -21.79
N TRP A 447 9.06 19.71 -21.22
CA TRP A 447 9.90 18.53 -21.43
C TRP A 447 9.21 17.25 -20.92
N CYS A 448 8.59 17.31 -19.75
CA CYS A 448 7.82 16.20 -19.21
C CYS A 448 6.67 15.81 -20.13
N HIS A 449 5.88 16.78 -20.59
CA HIS A 449 4.79 16.52 -21.52
C HIS A 449 5.27 15.87 -22.82
N LYS A 450 6.34 16.39 -23.42
CA LYS A 450 6.93 15.84 -24.63
C LYS A 450 7.42 14.39 -24.47
N ASN A 451 7.91 14.03 -23.31
CA ASN A 451 8.48 12.72 -23.02
C ASN A 451 7.54 11.76 -22.26
N HIS A 452 6.26 12.10 -22.14
CA HIS A 452 5.26 11.32 -21.38
C HIS A 452 5.68 11.05 -19.93
N VAL A 453 6.42 11.97 -19.33
CA VAL A 453 6.85 11.95 -17.94
C VAL A 453 5.87 12.78 -17.10
N ASN A 454 5.49 12.25 -15.94
CA ASN A 454 4.60 12.96 -15.03
C ASN A 454 5.37 14.05 -14.28
N TYR A 455 5.06 15.32 -14.57
CA TYR A 455 5.74 16.47 -13.98
C TYR A 455 5.58 16.55 -12.46
N GLN A 456 4.39 16.28 -11.93
CA GLN A 456 4.15 16.29 -10.48
C GLN A 456 4.91 15.16 -9.78
N ALA A 457 4.98 13.99 -10.41
CA ALA A 457 5.78 12.87 -9.93
C ALA A 457 7.26 13.23 -9.87
N MET A 458 7.80 13.88 -10.90
CA MET A 458 9.22 14.30 -10.92
C MET A 458 9.52 15.37 -9.86
N LYS A 459 8.62 16.29 -9.62
CA LYS A 459 8.74 17.27 -8.52
C LYS A 459 8.79 16.54 -7.17
N LYS A 460 7.94 15.55 -6.97
CA LYS A 460 7.91 14.74 -5.75
C LYS A 460 9.19 13.93 -5.57
N VAL A 461 9.74 13.37 -6.65
CA VAL A 461 11.05 12.68 -6.63
C VAL A 461 12.15 13.62 -6.11
N ILE A 462 12.18 14.86 -6.57
CA ILE A 462 13.17 15.85 -6.11
C ILE A 462 13.02 16.14 -4.62
N GLU A 463 11.80 16.32 -4.14
CA GLU A 463 11.50 16.56 -2.72
C GLU A 463 11.94 15.37 -1.85
N ILE A 464 11.55 14.16 -2.23
CA ILE A 464 11.90 12.92 -1.51
C ILE A 464 13.41 12.73 -1.52
N ARG A 465 14.05 12.90 -2.67
CA ARG A 465 15.50 12.79 -2.81
C ARG A 465 16.23 13.77 -1.88
N GLY A 466 15.76 15.01 -1.80
CA GLY A 466 16.32 16.01 -0.92
C GLY A 466 16.22 15.62 0.57
N GLN A 467 15.12 15.03 0.97
CA GLN A 467 14.95 14.52 2.34
C GLN A 467 15.85 13.30 2.61
N LEU A 468 15.92 12.34 1.69
CA LEU A 468 16.79 11.18 1.79
C LEU A 468 18.26 11.57 1.82
N ARG A 469 18.65 12.58 1.03
CA ARG A 469 20.01 13.15 1.05
C ARG A 469 20.39 13.66 2.44
N ARG A 470 19.52 14.43 3.08
CA ARG A 470 19.76 14.95 4.45
C ARG A 470 19.89 13.81 5.46
N ILE A 471 19.04 12.80 5.37
CA ILE A 471 19.11 11.62 6.24
C ILE A 471 20.42 10.86 6.00
N ALA A 472 20.78 10.61 4.75
CA ALA A 472 22.01 9.93 4.38
C ALA A 472 23.26 10.65 4.92
N GLN A 473 23.34 11.98 4.78
CA GLN A 473 24.43 12.79 5.32
C GLN A 473 24.49 12.69 6.85
N ARG A 474 23.35 12.74 7.53
CA ARG A 474 23.29 12.57 8.99
C ARG A 474 23.79 11.19 9.43
N LEU A 475 23.56 10.16 8.63
CA LEU A 475 24.06 8.79 8.88
C LEU A 475 25.53 8.59 8.48
N GLY A 476 26.20 9.60 8.00
CA GLY A 476 27.62 9.54 7.62
C GLY A 476 27.87 8.99 6.21
N ILE A 477 26.86 8.91 5.35
CA ILE A 477 27.02 8.52 3.96
C ILE A 477 27.64 9.68 3.18
N VAL A 478 28.76 9.40 2.52
CA VAL A 478 29.44 10.35 1.64
C VAL A 478 28.69 10.44 0.31
N LEU A 479 28.26 11.65 -0.06
CA LEU A 479 27.58 11.89 -1.32
C LEU A 479 28.60 11.85 -2.47
N LYS A 480 28.56 10.77 -3.24
CA LYS A 480 29.49 10.51 -4.34
C LYS A 480 28.75 9.93 -5.55
N SER A 481 29.12 10.41 -6.72
CA SER A 481 28.70 9.81 -8.00
C SER A 481 29.69 8.77 -8.46
N CYS A 482 29.20 7.69 -9.04
CA CYS A 482 30.02 6.67 -9.69
C CYS A 482 30.39 7.03 -11.15
N GLU A 483 30.04 8.22 -11.60
CA GLU A 483 30.39 8.77 -12.92
C GLU A 483 30.14 7.82 -14.12
N GLY A 484 29.01 7.11 -14.08
CA GLY A 484 28.60 6.18 -15.13
C GLY A 484 29.01 4.72 -14.92
N ASP A 485 29.68 4.40 -13.82
CA ASP A 485 29.92 3.00 -13.44
C ASP A 485 28.66 2.32 -12.90
N MET A 486 27.81 1.85 -13.81
CA MET A 486 26.55 1.21 -13.46
C MET A 486 26.72 -0.15 -12.79
N LYS A 487 27.91 -0.74 -12.79
CA LYS A 487 28.22 -1.94 -12.00
C LYS A 487 28.10 -1.66 -10.50
N ALA A 488 28.56 -0.50 -10.03
CA ALA A 488 28.42 -0.09 -8.65
C ALA A 488 26.94 0.06 -8.27
N VAL A 489 26.14 0.69 -9.11
CA VAL A 489 24.68 0.83 -8.92
C VAL A 489 24.00 -0.54 -8.85
N ARG A 490 24.30 -1.43 -9.78
CA ARG A 490 23.73 -2.79 -9.82
C ARG A 490 24.09 -3.61 -8.58
N LYS A 491 25.33 -3.49 -8.11
CA LYS A 491 25.76 -4.13 -6.84
C LYS A 491 25.02 -3.58 -5.63
N ALA A 492 24.79 -2.28 -5.56
CA ALA A 492 24.04 -1.65 -4.47
C ALA A 492 22.57 -2.14 -4.46
N VAL A 493 21.93 -2.23 -5.62
CA VAL A 493 20.59 -2.80 -5.75
C VAL A 493 20.58 -4.26 -5.29
N THR A 494 21.56 -5.04 -5.67
CA THR A 494 21.70 -6.45 -5.27
C THR A 494 21.85 -6.58 -3.76
N ALA A 495 22.60 -5.70 -3.12
CA ALA A 495 22.81 -5.72 -1.66
C ALA A 495 21.51 -5.54 -0.86
N GLY A 496 20.56 -4.79 -1.39
CA GLY A 496 19.23 -4.61 -0.78
C GLY A 496 18.20 -5.66 -1.20
N PHE A 497 18.21 -6.03 -2.46
CA PHE A 497 17.14 -6.85 -3.07
C PHE A 497 17.58 -8.27 -3.46
N PHE A 498 18.61 -8.81 -2.86
CA PHE A 498 19.11 -10.15 -3.15
C PHE A 498 18.03 -11.24 -3.03
N ALA A 499 17.05 -11.07 -2.15
CA ALA A 499 15.94 -12.02 -1.99
C ALA A 499 15.03 -12.11 -3.23
N ASN A 500 15.06 -11.10 -4.09
CA ASN A 500 14.24 -10.99 -5.30
C ASN A 500 15.00 -11.40 -6.57
N ALA A 501 16.04 -12.20 -6.45
CA ALA A 501 16.80 -12.68 -7.59
C ALA A 501 16.04 -13.76 -8.36
N CYS A 502 16.12 -13.69 -9.70
CA CYS A 502 15.48 -14.65 -10.60
C CYS A 502 16.43 -15.05 -11.72
N ARG A 503 16.28 -16.28 -12.19
CA ARG A 503 17.03 -16.84 -13.32
C ARG A 503 16.09 -17.19 -14.47
N LEU A 504 16.49 -16.81 -15.68
CA LEU A 504 15.79 -17.21 -16.90
C LEU A 504 15.91 -18.74 -17.11
N GLU A 505 14.78 -19.39 -17.35
CA GLU A 505 14.74 -20.81 -17.66
C GLU A 505 15.28 -21.09 -19.06
N ALA A 506 16.26 -22.01 -19.16
CA ALA A 506 17.06 -22.25 -20.38
C ALA A 506 16.23 -22.73 -21.59
N PHE A 507 15.11 -23.39 -21.36
CA PHE A 507 14.25 -23.93 -22.41
C PHE A 507 12.91 -23.20 -22.56
N SER A 508 12.79 -22.03 -21.96
CA SER A 508 11.58 -21.23 -22.06
C SER A 508 11.55 -20.39 -23.34
N HIS A 509 10.59 -20.68 -24.21
CA HIS A 509 10.29 -19.82 -25.36
C HIS A 509 9.44 -18.58 -24.99
N SER A 510 8.90 -18.55 -23.77
CA SER A 510 7.98 -17.50 -23.30
C SER A 510 8.63 -16.44 -22.41
N GLY A 511 9.95 -16.53 -22.16
CA GLY A 511 10.63 -15.62 -21.24
C GLY A 511 10.29 -15.88 -19.76
N MET A 512 10.10 -17.13 -19.39
CA MET A 512 9.83 -17.54 -18.01
C MET A 512 11.09 -17.51 -17.15
N TYR A 513 10.98 -16.86 -16.01
CA TYR A 513 11.99 -16.87 -14.95
C TYR A 513 11.52 -17.71 -13.78
N LYS A 514 12.45 -18.22 -13.01
CA LYS A 514 12.18 -18.77 -11.69
C LYS A 514 12.92 -17.99 -10.62
N THR A 515 12.23 -17.70 -9.52
CA THR A 515 12.87 -17.12 -8.34
C THR A 515 13.93 -18.09 -7.83
N VAL A 516 15.11 -17.58 -7.49
CA VAL A 516 16.21 -18.42 -6.96
C VAL A 516 15.76 -19.13 -5.69
N ARG A 517 14.99 -18.42 -4.87
CA ARG A 517 14.39 -19.00 -3.69
C ARG A 517 12.91 -19.26 -3.89
N GLY A 518 12.47 -20.50 -3.64
CA GLY A 518 11.09 -20.92 -3.81
C GLY A 518 10.71 -21.37 -5.22
N SER A 519 11.58 -21.22 -6.21
CA SER A 519 11.40 -21.67 -7.61
C SER A 519 10.05 -21.31 -8.22
N GLN A 520 9.55 -20.11 -7.92
CA GLN A 520 8.28 -19.61 -8.44
C GLN A 520 8.44 -19.06 -9.87
N GLU A 521 7.46 -19.34 -10.72
CA GLU A 521 7.42 -18.85 -12.08
C GLU A 521 7.04 -17.36 -12.11
N VAL A 522 7.89 -16.55 -12.72
CA VAL A 522 7.68 -15.11 -12.89
C VAL A 522 8.12 -14.66 -14.28
N TYR A 523 7.55 -13.54 -14.72
CA TYR A 523 7.81 -12.96 -16.04
C TYR A 523 8.13 -11.49 -15.91
N ILE A 524 8.95 -10.95 -16.81
CA ILE A 524 9.19 -9.51 -16.84
C ILE A 524 7.92 -8.80 -17.33
N HIS A 525 7.46 -7.80 -16.59
CA HIS A 525 6.28 -7.01 -16.95
C HIS A 525 6.53 -6.26 -18.27
N PRO A 526 5.52 -6.15 -19.16
CA PRO A 526 5.65 -5.43 -20.43
C PRO A 526 6.07 -3.96 -20.30
N SER A 527 5.84 -3.32 -19.16
CA SER A 527 6.28 -1.95 -18.88
C SER A 527 7.78 -1.80 -18.63
N SER A 528 8.49 -2.88 -18.37
CA SER A 528 9.94 -2.85 -18.15
C SER A 528 10.71 -2.68 -19.47
N VAL A 529 11.80 -1.92 -19.41
CA VAL A 529 12.73 -1.80 -20.56
C VAL A 529 13.46 -3.10 -20.89
N LEU A 530 13.49 -4.07 -19.96
CA LEU A 530 14.05 -5.40 -20.17
C LEU A 530 13.03 -6.41 -20.72
N PHE A 531 11.79 -6.02 -20.92
CA PHE A 531 10.80 -6.87 -21.57
C PHE A 531 11.27 -7.27 -22.97
N ARG A 532 11.27 -8.57 -23.27
CA ARG A 532 11.82 -9.20 -24.48
C ARG A 532 13.33 -9.19 -24.62
N VAL A 533 14.08 -8.50 -23.76
CA VAL A 533 15.55 -8.60 -23.70
C VAL A 533 15.96 -9.89 -22.99
N ASN A 534 15.22 -10.24 -21.95
CA ASN A 534 15.38 -11.47 -21.17
C ASN A 534 16.82 -11.76 -20.73
N PRO A 535 17.43 -10.88 -19.89
CA PRO A 535 18.74 -11.18 -19.29
C PRO A 535 18.69 -12.48 -18.49
N LYS A 536 19.80 -13.20 -18.41
CA LYS A 536 19.87 -14.50 -17.72
C LYS A 536 19.57 -14.40 -16.23
N TRP A 537 20.05 -13.35 -15.58
CA TRP A 537 19.87 -13.09 -14.15
C TRP A 537 19.34 -11.69 -13.92
N VAL A 538 18.30 -11.59 -13.14
CA VAL A 538 17.65 -10.30 -12.82
C VAL A 538 17.29 -10.23 -11.35
N ILE A 539 17.11 -9.00 -10.88
CA ILE A 539 16.45 -8.66 -9.62
C ILE A 539 15.25 -7.77 -9.95
N PHE A 540 14.15 -7.98 -9.25
CA PHE A 540 12.96 -7.14 -9.36
C PHE A 540 12.69 -6.37 -8.05
N HIS A 541 12.01 -5.22 -8.15
CA HIS A 541 11.55 -4.47 -7.00
C HIS A 541 10.22 -5.01 -6.45
N SER A 542 9.26 -5.28 -7.32
CA SER A 542 7.92 -5.73 -6.93
C SER A 542 7.31 -6.70 -7.93
N LEU A 543 6.31 -7.45 -7.49
CA LEU A 543 5.51 -8.35 -8.31
C LEU A 543 4.09 -7.81 -8.48
N VAL A 544 3.53 -8.04 -9.66
CA VAL A 544 2.13 -7.80 -9.98
C VAL A 544 1.53 -9.09 -10.51
N SER A 545 0.41 -9.49 -9.92
CA SER A 545 -0.35 -10.66 -10.35
C SER A 545 -1.54 -10.24 -11.20
N THR A 546 -1.59 -10.74 -12.43
CA THR A 546 -2.76 -10.65 -13.31
C THR A 546 -3.12 -12.05 -13.79
N ASP A 547 -2.95 -12.36 -15.05
CA ASP A 547 -2.99 -13.74 -15.60
C ASP A 547 -1.76 -14.56 -15.19
N ARG A 548 -0.63 -13.87 -14.93
CA ARG A 548 0.64 -14.42 -14.47
C ARG A 548 1.25 -13.52 -13.40
N GLN A 549 2.36 -13.96 -12.81
CA GLN A 549 3.19 -13.16 -11.92
C GLN A 549 4.20 -12.36 -12.75
N TYR A 550 4.11 -11.03 -12.68
CA TYR A 550 5.01 -10.15 -13.43
C TYR A 550 5.93 -9.37 -12.50
N MET A 551 7.22 -9.33 -12.89
CA MET A 551 8.25 -8.53 -12.21
C MET A 551 8.21 -7.09 -12.72
N ARG A 552 8.12 -6.13 -11.82
CA ARG A 552 8.23 -4.70 -12.10
C ARG A 552 9.53 -4.14 -11.58
N ASN A 553 10.07 -3.16 -12.29
CA ASN A 553 11.34 -2.50 -11.98
C ASN A 553 12.45 -3.55 -11.88
N VAL A 554 12.90 -4.00 -13.03
CA VAL A 554 13.82 -5.11 -13.20
C VAL A 554 15.20 -4.59 -13.60
N ILE A 555 16.24 -5.14 -13.01
CA ILE A 555 17.63 -4.85 -13.30
C ILE A 555 18.41 -6.16 -13.51
N SER A 556 19.31 -6.17 -14.50
CA SER A 556 20.20 -7.31 -14.73
C SER A 556 21.35 -7.32 -13.73
N ILE A 557 21.75 -8.51 -13.28
CA ILE A 557 22.82 -8.70 -12.30
C ILE A 557 23.78 -9.80 -12.70
N ASP A 558 24.94 -9.83 -12.04
CA ASP A 558 25.84 -10.97 -12.04
C ASP A 558 25.51 -11.86 -10.84
N PRO A 559 25.29 -13.19 -11.02
CA PRO A 559 24.92 -14.08 -9.93
C PRO A 559 25.97 -14.19 -8.82
N SER A 560 27.25 -13.89 -9.10
CA SER A 560 28.31 -13.87 -8.09
C SER A 560 28.06 -12.83 -7.00
N TRP A 561 27.40 -11.73 -7.34
CA TRP A 561 27.06 -10.67 -6.36
C TRP A 561 26.05 -11.10 -5.30
N LEU A 562 25.23 -12.09 -5.62
CA LEU A 562 24.26 -12.63 -4.65
C LEU A 562 24.95 -13.29 -3.45
N ARG A 563 26.04 -14.04 -3.70
CA ARG A 563 26.83 -14.64 -2.63
C ARG A 563 27.63 -13.62 -1.84
N GLU A 564 28.12 -12.59 -2.49
CA GLU A 564 28.80 -11.47 -1.82
C GLU A 564 27.84 -10.69 -0.90
N ALA A 565 26.62 -10.43 -1.39
CA ALA A 565 25.62 -9.63 -0.66
C ALA A 565 25.00 -10.40 0.53
N ALA A 566 24.69 -11.68 0.35
CA ALA A 566 23.94 -12.47 1.33
C ALA A 566 24.41 -13.94 1.37
N PRO A 567 25.62 -14.19 1.89
CA PRO A 567 26.19 -15.56 1.91
C PRO A 567 25.30 -16.54 2.68
N HIS A 568 24.72 -16.14 3.79
CA HIS A 568 23.86 -17.02 4.61
C HIS A 568 22.54 -17.35 3.94
N PHE A 569 21.97 -16.42 3.20
CA PHE A 569 20.70 -16.59 2.51
C PHE A 569 20.80 -17.63 1.38
N TYR A 570 21.98 -17.75 0.73
CA TYR A 570 22.23 -18.63 -0.41
C TYR A 570 23.05 -19.88 -0.09
N GLN A 571 23.45 -20.12 1.15
CA GLN A 571 24.25 -21.28 1.58
C GLN A 571 23.55 -22.63 1.42
N HIS A 572 22.23 -22.68 1.50
CA HIS A 572 21.44 -23.92 1.46
C HIS A 572 20.90 -24.25 0.06
N GLN A 573 21.34 -23.56 -0.97
CA GLN A 573 20.96 -23.88 -2.34
C GLN A 573 21.96 -24.88 -2.93
N PRO A 574 21.50 -25.97 -3.59
CA PRO A 574 22.43 -26.89 -4.26
C PRO A 574 23.29 -26.13 -5.26
N HIS A 575 24.56 -26.49 -5.32
CA HIS A 575 25.59 -25.84 -6.16
C HIS A 575 25.22 -25.63 -7.64
N ASN A 576 24.18 -26.32 -8.11
CA ASN A 576 23.71 -26.27 -9.50
C ASN A 576 22.77 -25.09 -9.82
N ALA A 577 22.30 -24.33 -8.83
CA ALA A 577 21.38 -23.22 -9.06
C ALA A 577 22.08 -21.89 -9.37
N ILE A 578 23.36 -21.73 -9.00
CA ILE A 578 24.11 -20.47 -9.10
C ILE A 578 25.39 -20.61 -9.96
N GLY A 579 25.68 -21.80 -10.49
CA GLY A 579 26.91 -22.03 -11.31
C GLY A 579 26.60 -22.38 -12.76
N HIS A 580 27.10 -21.59 -13.66
CA HIS A 580 27.24 -21.60 -15.14
C HIS A 580 26.25 -20.77 -15.90
#